data_bfed5f973e3b511717bb8357dd5dad3b
#
_entry.id   bfed5f973e3b511717bb8357dd5dad3b
#
_cell.length_a   1.000
_cell.length_b   1.000
_cell.length_c   1.000
_cell.angle_alpha   90.00
_cell.angle_beta   90.00
_cell.angle_gamma   90.00
#
_symmetry.space_group_name_H-M   'P 1'
#
loop_
_entity.id
_entity.type
_entity.pdbx_description
1 polymer ?
#
loop_
_entity_poly.entity_id
_entity_poly.type
_entity_poly.pdbx_seq_one_letter_code
_entity_poly.pdbx_strand_id
1 'polypeptide(L)'
;MKDIKCIIHLADIHIRNFQRLEEYSEQLTKVVDKCKEIASEYDKEEVRILIAGDLVHSKNTISNELMVFASYFLRQLEEVATVIVIAGNHDLIVENQARTDTMTALFDTADFQNCKFLDAMLNYKSGCAIDNNVVWCLYSIYEDFLRPTTIEEVKESNPNAKMIGLFHGQVVGSTLNNGYVSDSGLDGEAFEGCDCVMAGHLHKRQVLKRGDTEIVYPGSLIQQTYGETVSQHGFAVWNVEDMSYKFVDIDSDYGLYDVEIDSVNDVDEDKERLINF
;
A
#
# COMPACT_ATOMS: atom_id res chain seq x y z
N MET A 1 23.67 -10.97 -7.02
CA MET A 1 22.59 -10.29 -6.30
C MET A 1 22.18 -11.22 -5.17
N LYS A 2 21.81 -10.68 -4.01
CA LYS A 2 21.39 -11.47 -2.85
C LYS A 2 19.90 -11.79 -2.95
N ASP A 3 19.48 -12.92 -2.39
CA ASP A 3 18.06 -13.25 -2.28
C ASP A 3 17.34 -12.26 -1.35
N ILE A 4 16.13 -11.89 -1.74
CA ILE A 4 15.23 -11.06 -0.92
C ILE A 4 14.73 -11.91 0.24
N LYS A 5 14.84 -11.39 1.46
CA LYS A 5 14.43 -12.07 2.69
C LYS A 5 13.25 -11.38 3.38
N CYS A 6 13.16 -10.06 3.22
CA CYS A 6 12.14 -9.26 3.90
C CYS A 6 11.42 -8.34 2.91
N ILE A 7 10.09 -8.28 2.99
CA ILE A 7 9.27 -7.30 2.29
C ILE A 7 8.43 -6.54 3.30
N ILE A 8 8.55 -5.20 3.28
CA ILE A 8 7.72 -4.28 4.07
C ILE A 8 6.59 -3.82 3.14
N HIS A 9 5.35 -4.19 3.44
CA HIS A 9 4.19 -3.98 2.59
C HIS A 9 3.31 -2.86 3.16
N LEU A 10 3.39 -1.69 2.56
CA LEU A 10 2.60 -0.50 2.81
C LEU A 10 1.48 -0.40 1.77
N ALA A 11 0.35 0.23 2.13
CA ALA A 11 -0.73 0.58 1.21
C ALA A 11 -1.52 1.79 1.73
N ASP A 12 -2.33 2.39 0.88
CA ASP A 12 -3.38 3.35 1.26
C ASP A 12 -2.85 4.49 2.15
N ILE A 13 -1.77 5.14 1.70
CA ILE A 13 -1.11 6.23 2.44
C ILE A 13 -1.96 7.49 2.36
N HIS A 14 -2.54 7.78 1.18
CA HIS A 14 -3.45 8.89 0.93
C HIS A 14 -2.93 10.26 1.38
N ILE A 15 -1.71 10.62 1.02
CA ILE A 15 -1.16 11.95 1.32
C ILE A 15 -2.12 13.00 0.77
N ARG A 16 -2.64 13.87 1.66
CA ARG A 16 -3.67 14.86 1.32
C ARG A 16 -3.05 16.21 0.96
N ASN A 17 -3.69 16.87 0.02
CA ASN A 17 -3.31 18.22 -0.41
C ASN A 17 -3.79 19.25 0.63
N PHE A 18 -2.87 20.01 1.24
CA PHE A 18 -3.13 21.06 2.23
C PHE A 18 -3.89 20.65 3.51
N GLN A 19 -4.09 19.36 3.74
CA GLN A 19 -4.82 18.85 4.90
C GLN A 19 -3.96 17.87 5.70
N ARG A 20 -4.04 17.94 7.02
CA ARG A 20 -3.38 17.00 7.94
C ARG A 20 -1.86 16.89 7.72
N LEU A 21 -1.20 17.95 7.22
CA LEU A 21 0.23 17.87 6.85
C LEU A 21 1.14 17.60 8.04
N GLU A 22 0.82 18.15 9.22
CA GLU A 22 1.58 17.90 10.45
C GLU A 22 1.48 16.42 10.84
N GLU A 23 0.28 15.88 10.87
CA GLU A 23 0.03 14.46 11.12
C GLU A 23 0.76 13.56 10.11
N TYR A 24 0.63 13.83 8.80
CA TYR A 24 1.37 13.07 7.79
C TYR A 24 2.88 13.15 8.00
N SER A 25 3.42 14.33 8.29
CA SER A 25 4.85 14.52 8.53
C SER A 25 5.33 13.66 9.69
N GLU A 26 4.59 13.67 10.79
CA GLU A 26 4.92 12.87 11.98
C GLU A 26 4.77 11.36 11.73
N GLN A 27 3.62 10.95 11.20
CA GLN A 27 3.34 9.53 10.99
C GLN A 27 4.26 8.91 9.94
N LEU A 28 4.51 9.58 8.82
CA LEU A 28 5.44 9.08 7.80
C LEU A 28 6.88 9.02 8.30
N THR A 29 7.27 9.92 9.20
CA THR A 29 8.57 9.83 9.89
C THR A 29 8.64 8.58 10.75
N LYS A 30 7.61 8.29 11.57
CA LYS A 30 7.53 7.05 12.37
C LYS A 30 7.58 5.80 11.47
N VAL A 31 6.90 5.83 10.33
CA VAL A 31 6.93 4.73 9.33
C VAL A 31 8.35 4.51 8.80
N VAL A 32 9.03 5.56 8.37
CA VAL A 32 10.42 5.49 7.85
C VAL A 32 11.36 4.94 8.93
N ASP A 33 11.25 5.43 10.15
CA ASP A 33 12.12 4.97 11.25
C ASP A 33 11.85 3.51 11.61
N LYS A 34 10.58 3.07 11.54
CA LYS A 34 10.24 1.66 11.74
C LYS A 34 10.74 0.78 10.60
N CYS A 35 10.69 1.27 9.35
CA CYS A 35 11.31 0.59 8.21
C CYS A 35 12.83 0.46 8.37
N LYS A 36 13.51 1.50 8.86
CA LYS A 36 14.96 1.44 9.16
C LYS A 36 15.28 0.41 10.24
N GLU A 37 14.49 0.40 11.33
CA GLU A 37 14.63 -0.58 12.42
C GLU A 37 14.56 -2.00 11.87
N ILE A 38 13.51 -2.32 11.11
CA ILE A 38 13.30 -3.65 10.52
C ILE A 38 14.41 -4.00 9.54
N ALA A 39 14.74 -3.07 8.64
CA ALA A 39 15.76 -3.30 7.62
C ALA A 39 17.17 -3.47 8.21
N SER A 40 17.43 -2.96 9.43
CA SER A 40 18.73 -3.09 10.09
C SER A 40 19.12 -4.53 10.43
N GLU A 41 18.16 -5.46 10.41
CA GLU A 41 18.38 -6.90 10.63
C GLU A 41 18.89 -7.62 9.37
N TYR A 42 18.93 -6.93 8.22
CA TYR A 42 19.24 -7.48 6.91
C TYR A 42 20.27 -6.62 6.17
N ASP A 43 20.89 -7.17 5.15
CA ASP A 43 21.58 -6.34 4.18
C ASP A 43 20.55 -5.58 3.31
N LYS A 44 20.87 -4.35 2.92
CA LYS A 44 19.96 -3.50 2.12
C LYS A 44 19.40 -4.18 0.86
N GLU A 45 20.23 -5.02 0.21
CA GLU A 45 19.84 -5.77 -0.99
C GLU A 45 18.82 -6.89 -0.72
N GLU A 46 18.69 -7.33 0.53
CA GLU A 46 17.80 -8.41 0.96
C GLU A 46 16.39 -7.89 1.35
N VAL A 47 16.18 -6.58 1.34
CA VAL A 47 14.93 -5.93 1.72
C VAL A 47 14.26 -5.27 0.53
N ARG A 48 12.93 -5.36 0.48
CA ARG A 48 12.08 -4.55 -0.40
C ARG A 48 11.02 -3.83 0.42
N ILE A 49 10.67 -2.63 -0.03
CA ILE A 49 9.51 -1.89 0.47
C ILE A 49 8.50 -1.82 -0.67
N LEU A 50 7.32 -2.34 -0.44
CA LEU A 50 6.20 -2.28 -1.38
C LEU A 50 5.21 -1.21 -0.94
N ILE A 51 4.78 -0.36 -1.86
CA ILE A 51 3.60 0.49 -1.71
C ILE A 51 2.54 -0.01 -2.68
N ALA A 52 1.51 -0.67 -2.13
CA ALA A 52 0.46 -1.30 -2.90
C ALA A 52 -0.67 -0.32 -3.25
N GLY A 53 -0.32 0.82 -3.85
CA GLY A 53 -1.23 1.83 -4.38
C GLY A 53 -1.70 2.88 -3.37
N ASP A 54 -2.39 3.88 -3.89
CA ASP A 54 -2.98 5.02 -3.19
C ASP A 54 -1.96 5.80 -2.32
N LEU A 55 -0.84 6.18 -2.96
CA LEU A 55 0.16 7.05 -2.33
C LEU A 55 -0.43 8.43 -2.04
N VAL A 56 -1.19 9.00 -3.00
CA VAL A 56 -1.84 10.30 -2.86
C VAL A 56 -3.36 10.16 -2.77
N HIS A 57 -4.02 11.16 -2.16
CA HIS A 57 -5.48 11.11 -1.99
C HIS A 57 -6.26 11.72 -3.16
N SER A 58 -5.69 12.72 -3.83
CA SER A 58 -6.42 13.50 -4.82
C SER A 58 -6.00 13.15 -6.24
N LYS A 59 -6.98 12.73 -7.05
CA LYS A 59 -6.79 12.36 -8.47
C LYS A 59 -6.50 13.54 -9.38
N ASN A 60 -7.10 14.71 -9.08
CA ASN A 60 -7.21 15.82 -10.03
C ASN A 60 -6.53 17.11 -9.58
N THR A 61 -6.22 17.22 -8.30
CA THR A 61 -5.69 18.45 -7.70
C THR A 61 -4.40 18.14 -6.97
N ILE A 62 -3.30 18.37 -7.63
CA ILE A 62 -1.95 18.15 -7.11
C ILE A 62 -1.27 19.49 -6.95
N SER A 63 -0.84 19.81 -5.73
CA SER A 63 -0.02 21.00 -5.47
C SER A 63 1.47 20.68 -5.54
N ASN A 64 2.28 21.71 -5.68
CA ASN A 64 3.73 21.58 -5.63
C ASN A 64 4.19 21.02 -4.27
N GLU A 65 3.55 21.43 -3.19
CA GLU A 65 3.85 20.98 -1.83
C GLU A 65 3.58 19.48 -1.68
N LEU A 66 2.47 18.98 -2.24
CA LEU A 66 2.15 17.55 -2.23
C LEU A 66 3.22 16.74 -2.99
N MET A 67 3.62 17.22 -4.20
CA MET A 67 4.66 16.56 -5.00
C MET A 67 6.00 16.52 -4.27
N VAL A 68 6.40 17.62 -3.63
CA VAL A 68 7.63 17.70 -2.83
C VAL A 68 7.54 16.74 -1.64
N PHE A 69 6.41 16.72 -0.93
CA PHE A 69 6.22 15.88 0.25
C PHE A 69 6.23 14.39 -0.10
N ALA A 70 5.50 13.99 -1.14
CA ALA A 70 5.49 12.61 -1.62
C ALA A 70 6.88 12.16 -2.12
N SER A 71 7.58 13.03 -2.88
CA SER A 71 8.95 12.76 -3.32
C SER A 71 9.90 12.60 -2.15
N TYR A 72 9.79 13.45 -1.12
CA TYR A 72 10.63 13.36 0.06
C TYR A 72 10.42 12.05 0.81
N PHE A 73 9.16 11.66 1.02
CA PHE A 73 8.84 10.39 1.66
C PHE A 73 9.43 9.19 0.91
N LEU A 74 9.24 9.12 -0.42
CA LEU A 74 9.80 8.05 -1.23
C LEU A 74 11.34 8.03 -1.20
N ARG A 75 12.00 9.20 -1.18
CA ARG A 75 13.45 9.30 -1.03
C ARG A 75 13.94 8.76 0.32
N GLN A 76 13.21 9.04 1.40
CA GLN A 76 13.56 8.48 2.71
C GLN A 76 13.42 6.94 2.72
N LEU A 77 12.43 6.39 2.03
CA LEU A 77 12.27 4.94 1.91
C LEU A 77 13.34 4.30 1.01
N GLU A 78 13.72 4.93 -0.13
CA GLU A 78 14.75 4.36 -1.01
C GLU A 78 16.16 4.38 -0.39
N GLU A 79 16.40 5.21 0.60
CA GLU A 79 17.62 5.15 1.43
C GLU A 79 17.67 3.86 2.26
N VAL A 80 16.51 3.37 2.69
CA VAL A 80 16.38 2.14 3.50
C VAL A 80 16.54 0.90 2.62
N ALA A 81 15.76 0.78 1.55
CA ALA A 81 15.74 -0.38 0.66
C ALA A 81 15.22 -0.01 -0.73
N THR A 82 15.25 -0.94 -1.68
CA THR A 82 14.56 -0.75 -2.97
C THR A 82 13.05 -0.69 -2.74
N VAL A 83 12.43 0.37 -3.24
CA VAL A 83 10.99 0.62 -3.15
C VAL A 83 10.31 0.20 -4.45
N ILE A 84 9.28 -0.60 -4.35
CA ILE A 84 8.38 -0.97 -5.45
C ILE A 84 7.05 -0.28 -5.20
N VAL A 85 6.54 0.42 -6.20
CA VAL A 85 5.25 1.13 -6.10
C VAL A 85 4.36 0.67 -7.23
N ILE A 86 3.10 0.38 -6.94
CA ILE A 86 2.04 0.21 -7.93
C ILE A 86 1.01 1.34 -7.80
N ALA A 87 0.26 1.60 -8.86
CA ALA A 87 -0.80 2.60 -8.83
C ALA A 87 -2.03 2.10 -8.08
N GLY A 88 -2.66 3.01 -7.33
CA GLY A 88 -4.01 2.84 -6.80
C GLY A 88 -5.03 3.73 -7.53
N ASN A 89 -6.30 3.58 -7.17
CA ASN A 89 -7.37 4.32 -7.85
C ASN A 89 -7.41 5.81 -7.51
N HIS A 90 -6.68 6.25 -6.49
CA HIS A 90 -6.48 7.67 -6.17
C HIS A 90 -5.24 8.28 -6.84
N ASP A 91 -4.34 7.47 -7.36
CA ASP A 91 -3.12 7.92 -8.02
C ASP A 91 -3.35 8.28 -9.49
N LEU A 92 -4.48 7.87 -10.09
CA LEU A 92 -4.80 8.08 -11.50
C LEU A 92 -6.26 8.49 -11.73
N ILE A 93 -6.53 9.04 -12.92
CA ILE A 93 -7.88 9.35 -13.38
C ILE A 93 -8.38 8.17 -14.21
N VAL A 94 -9.06 7.22 -13.58
CA VAL A 94 -9.54 5.97 -14.21
C VAL A 94 -10.39 6.25 -15.45
N GLU A 95 -11.25 7.27 -15.41
CA GLU A 95 -12.16 7.65 -16.49
C GLU A 95 -11.46 8.35 -17.67
N ASN A 96 -10.20 8.74 -17.52
CA ASN A 96 -9.44 9.42 -18.57
C ASN A 96 -7.95 9.09 -18.52
N GLN A 97 -7.61 7.88 -18.88
CA GLN A 97 -6.23 7.38 -18.92
C GLN A 97 -5.33 8.06 -19.95
N ALA A 98 -5.88 8.92 -20.83
CA ALA A 98 -5.08 9.74 -21.75
C ALA A 98 -4.39 10.92 -21.05
N ARG A 99 -4.79 11.25 -19.81
CA ARG A 99 -4.12 12.25 -19.00
C ARG A 99 -2.97 11.61 -18.23
N THR A 100 -1.89 12.36 -18.08
CA THR A 100 -0.79 11.95 -17.20
C THR A 100 -1.32 11.83 -15.77
N ASP A 101 -1.13 10.67 -15.16
CA ASP A 101 -1.46 10.41 -13.77
C ASP A 101 -0.39 10.98 -12.83
N THR A 102 -0.70 11.01 -11.53
CA THR A 102 0.18 11.59 -10.52
C THR A 102 1.47 10.80 -10.36
N MET A 103 1.39 9.47 -10.44
CA MET A 103 2.54 8.59 -10.25
C MET A 103 3.54 8.75 -11.39
N THR A 104 3.06 8.74 -12.64
CA THR A 104 3.91 9.00 -13.81
C THR A 104 4.60 10.36 -13.70
N ALA A 105 3.86 11.44 -13.35
CA ALA A 105 4.43 12.76 -13.18
C ALA A 105 5.49 12.80 -12.06
N LEU A 106 5.24 12.13 -10.95
CA LEU A 106 6.15 12.04 -9.81
C LEU A 106 7.45 11.32 -10.18
N PHE A 107 7.33 10.15 -10.83
CA PHE A 107 8.49 9.33 -11.19
C PHE A 107 9.30 9.91 -12.35
N ASP A 108 8.67 10.59 -13.29
CA ASP A 108 9.36 11.27 -14.39
C ASP A 108 10.17 12.49 -13.92
N THR A 109 9.80 13.12 -12.81
CA THR A 109 10.41 14.38 -12.36
C THR A 109 11.34 14.22 -11.16
N ALA A 110 11.20 13.17 -10.36
CA ALA A 110 11.88 13.07 -9.06
C ALA A 110 13.28 12.44 -9.11
N ASP A 111 13.71 11.83 -10.21
CA ASP A 111 15.03 11.17 -10.38
C ASP A 111 15.35 10.21 -9.21
N PHE A 112 14.46 9.25 -8.96
CA PHE A 112 14.68 8.22 -7.96
C PHE A 112 15.76 7.21 -8.39
N GLN A 113 16.60 6.79 -7.45
CA GLN A 113 17.69 5.84 -7.74
C GLN A 113 17.29 4.39 -7.47
N ASN A 114 16.50 4.16 -6.42
CA ASN A 114 16.07 2.82 -5.98
C ASN A 114 14.55 2.73 -5.75
N CYS A 115 13.77 3.67 -6.23
CA CYS A 115 12.31 3.64 -6.20
C CYS A 115 11.79 3.36 -7.62
N LYS A 116 10.93 2.36 -7.77
CA LYS A 116 10.47 1.83 -9.05
C LYS A 116 8.96 1.87 -9.12
N PHE A 117 8.41 2.52 -10.13
CA PHE A 117 7.01 2.47 -10.45
C PHE A 117 6.76 1.29 -11.40
N LEU A 118 6.19 0.21 -10.86
CA LEU A 118 6.11 -1.07 -11.56
C LEU A 118 5.16 -1.02 -12.75
N ASP A 119 4.05 -0.26 -12.65
CA ASP A 119 3.13 -0.08 -13.78
C ASP A 119 3.84 0.50 -15.01
N ALA A 120 4.64 1.55 -14.81
CA ALA A 120 5.42 2.15 -15.92
C ALA A 120 6.46 1.17 -16.47
N MET A 121 7.13 0.39 -15.61
CA MET A 121 8.11 -0.62 -16.04
C MET A 121 7.48 -1.72 -16.90
N LEU A 122 6.21 -2.04 -16.66
CA LEU A 122 5.41 -3.02 -17.41
C LEU A 122 4.56 -2.38 -18.51
N ASN A 123 4.87 -1.14 -18.90
CA ASN A 123 4.14 -0.37 -19.92
C ASN A 123 2.65 -0.22 -19.60
N TYR A 124 2.31 -0.02 -18.32
CA TYR A 124 0.95 0.12 -17.79
C TYR A 124 0.06 -1.10 -18.07
N LYS A 125 0.67 -2.29 -18.06
CA LYS A 125 0.00 -3.56 -18.30
C LYS A 125 0.20 -4.52 -17.15
N SER A 126 -0.75 -5.43 -17.00
CA SER A 126 -0.58 -6.59 -16.15
C SER A 126 0.56 -7.46 -16.68
N GLY A 127 1.40 -7.95 -15.78
CA GLY A 127 2.59 -8.71 -16.19
C GLY A 127 3.43 -9.13 -14.99
N CYS A 128 4.55 -9.79 -15.29
CA CYS A 128 5.46 -10.30 -14.28
C CYS A 128 6.83 -9.63 -14.41
N ALA A 129 7.41 -9.20 -13.29
CA ALA A 129 8.77 -8.67 -13.20
C ALA A 129 9.60 -9.50 -12.24
N ILE A 130 10.76 -10.00 -12.69
CA ILE A 130 11.66 -10.83 -11.89
C ILE A 130 12.60 -9.95 -11.09
N ASP A 131 12.67 -10.21 -9.78
CA ASP A 131 13.53 -9.54 -8.83
C ASP A 131 14.22 -10.60 -7.94
N ASN A 132 15.33 -11.13 -8.37
CA ASN A 132 16.09 -12.23 -7.74
C ASN A 132 15.22 -13.49 -7.53
N ASN A 133 14.95 -13.84 -6.27
CA ASN A 133 14.12 -14.96 -5.85
C ASN A 133 12.63 -14.61 -5.70
N VAL A 134 12.21 -13.43 -6.15
CA VAL A 134 10.82 -12.95 -6.13
C VAL A 134 10.39 -12.60 -7.55
N VAL A 135 9.14 -12.90 -7.87
CA VAL A 135 8.46 -12.45 -9.09
C VAL A 135 7.25 -11.62 -8.69
N TRP A 136 7.26 -10.36 -9.07
CA TRP A 136 6.15 -9.44 -8.88
C TRP A 136 5.14 -9.65 -10.00
N CYS A 137 3.97 -10.19 -9.70
CA CYS A 137 2.87 -10.42 -10.62
C CYS A 137 1.86 -9.27 -10.48
N LEU A 138 1.99 -8.25 -11.32
CA LEU A 138 1.14 -7.06 -11.28
C LEU A 138 -0.18 -7.31 -11.97
N TYR A 139 -1.27 -7.06 -11.25
CA TYR A 139 -2.64 -6.92 -11.75
C TYR A 139 -2.92 -5.42 -11.91
N SER A 140 -2.55 -4.87 -13.06
CA SER A 140 -2.54 -3.43 -13.27
C SER A 140 -3.94 -2.84 -13.33
N ILE A 141 -4.16 -1.76 -12.58
CA ILE A 141 -5.40 -0.97 -12.64
C ILE A 141 -5.63 -0.33 -14.01
N TYR A 142 -4.56 -0.12 -14.80
CA TYR A 142 -4.66 0.42 -16.16
C TYR A 142 -5.23 -0.59 -17.19
N GLU A 143 -5.25 -1.88 -16.84
CA GLU A 143 -5.84 -2.96 -17.65
C GLU A 143 -7.00 -3.67 -16.95
N ASP A 144 -7.76 -2.95 -16.14
CA ASP A 144 -8.90 -3.51 -15.39
C ASP A 144 -8.54 -4.79 -14.59
N PHE A 145 -7.31 -4.83 -14.06
CA PHE A 145 -6.79 -5.92 -13.25
C PHE A 145 -6.73 -7.29 -13.97
N LEU A 146 -6.51 -7.29 -15.26
CA LEU A 146 -6.35 -8.53 -16.01
C LEU A 146 -5.25 -9.40 -15.38
N ARG A 147 -5.53 -10.69 -15.30
CA ARG A 147 -4.54 -11.64 -14.83
C ARG A 147 -3.34 -11.67 -15.78
N PRO A 148 -2.09 -11.54 -15.28
CA PRO A 148 -0.91 -11.66 -16.14
C PRO A 148 -0.88 -12.99 -16.88
N THR A 149 -0.83 -12.96 -18.20
CA THR A 149 -0.87 -14.17 -19.05
C THR A 149 0.41 -15.00 -18.97
N THR A 150 1.48 -14.45 -18.38
CA THR A 150 2.82 -15.06 -18.33
C THR A 150 3.11 -15.73 -16.98
N ILE A 151 2.16 -15.79 -16.05
CA ILE A 151 2.41 -16.34 -14.69
C ILE A 151 2.96 -17.76 -14.77
N GLU A 152 2.31 -18.65 -15.52
CA GLU A 152 2.71 -20.06 -15.62
C GLU A 152 4.09 -20.20 -16.25
N GLU A 153 4.33 -19.52 -17.35
CA GLU A 153 5.61 -19.57 -18.08
C GLU A 153 6.76 -19.04 -17.21
N VAL A 154 6.53 -17.94 -16.50
CA VAL A 154 7.52 -17.34 -15.60
C VAL A 154 7.79 -18.24 -14.41
N LYS A 155 6.73 -18.87 -13.84
CA LYS A 155 6.87 -19.83 -12.74
C LYS A 155 7.66 -21.08 -13.15
N GLU A 156 7.39 -21.63 -14.33
CA GLU A 156 8.14 -22.76 -14.88
C GLU A 156 9.62 -22.41 -15.09
N SER A 157 9.89 -21.19 -15.57
CA SER A 157 11.26 -20.72 -15.80
C SER A 157 12.02 -20.35 -14.51
N ASN A 158 11.27 -20.08 -13.42
CA ASN A 158 11.81 -19.65 -12.12
C ASN A 158 11.21 -20.49 -10.98
N PRO A 159 11.43 -21.81 -10.94
CA PRO A 159 10.70 -22.71 -10.03
C PRO A 159 10.97 -22.49 -8.55
N ASN A 160 12.04 -21.79 -8.20
CA ASN A 160 12.42 -21.48 -6.81
C ASN A 160 12.03 -20.06 -6.39
N ALA A 161 11.53 -19.23 -7.31
CA ALA A 161 11.12 -17.87 -7.00
C ALA A 161 9.72 -17.85 -6.36
N LYS A 162 9.50 -16.92 -5.43
CA LYS A 162 8.18 -16.65 -4.86
C LYS A 162 7.37 -15.80 -5.82
N MET A 163 6.21 -16.28 -6.21
CA MET A 163 5.26 -15.58 -7.06
C MET A 163 4.34 -14.71 -6.20
N ILE A 164 4.51 -13.40 -6.23
CA ILE A 164 3.77 -12.46 -5.38
C ILE A 164 2.82 -11.63 -6.24
N GLY A 165 1.52 -11.83 -6.05
CA GLY A 165 0.50 -11.00 -6.68
C GLY A 165 0.50 -9.59 -6.09
N LEU A 166 0.52 -8.56 -6.94
CA LEU A 166 0.37 -7.16 -6.55
C LEU A 166 -0.96 -6.64 -7.10
N PHE A 167 -1.81 -6.15 -6.22
CA PHE A 167 -3.17 -5.77 -6.56
C PHE A 167 -3.62 -4.56 -5.74
N HIS A 168 -4.26 -3.59 -6.38
CA HIS A 168 -4.91 -2.48 -5.68
C HIS A 168 -6.38 -2.42 -6.02
N GLY A 169 -7.19 -3.12 -5.27
CA GLY A 169 -8.63 -3.19 -5.52
C GLY A 169 -9.34 -4.10 -4.53
N GLN A 170 -10.64 -4.23 -4.72
CA GLN A 170 -11.49 -5.05 -3.88
C GLN A 170 -11.55 -6.49 -4.40
N VAL A 171 -11.48 -7.45 -3.50
CA VAL A 171 -11.69 -8.88 -3.78
C VAL A 171 -13.06 -9.31 -3.24
N VAL A 172 -13.78 -10.15 -3.98
CA VAL A 172 -15.03 -10.75 -3.53
C VAL A 172 -14.85 -11.42 -2.16
N GLY A 173 -15.75 -11.15 -1.23
CA GLY A 173 -15.69 -11.66 0.15
C GLY A 173 -14.86 -10.80 1.11
N SER A 174 -14.32 -9.67 0.66
CA SER A 174 -13.69 -8.69 1.55
C SER A 174 -14.72 -7.98 2.42
N THR A 175 -14.29 -7.53 3.61
CA THR A 175 -15.14 -6.81 4.54
C THR A 175 -14.83 -5.32 4.49
N LEU A 176 -15.84 -4.49 4.22
CA LEU A 176 -15.74 -3.03 4.20
C LEU A 176 -15.74 -2.46 5.63
N ASN A 177 -15.40 -1.16 5.78
CA ASN A 177 -15.35 -0.50 7.09
C ASN A 177 -16.70 -0.55 7.85
N ASN A 178 -17.82 -0.54 7.14
CA ASN A 178 -19.16 -0.67 7.71
C ASN A 178 -19.56 -2.11 8.10
N GLY A 179 -18.67 -3.08 7.96
CA GLY A 179 -18.89 -4.50 8.25
C GLY A 179 -19.59 -5.30 7.13
N TYR A 180 -19.95 -4.65 6.03
CA TYR A 180 -20.52 -5.34 4.87
C TYR A 180 -19.50 -6.25 4.20
N VAL A 181 -19.87 -7.50 3.95
CA VAL A 181 -19.03 -8.43 3.16
C VAL A 181 -19.40 -8.28 1.70
N SER A 182 -18.44 -7.87 0.90
CA SER A 182 -18.68 -7.55 -0.50
C SER A 182 -18.84 -8.79 -1.38
N ASP A 183 -19.81 -8.72 -2.27
CA ASP A 183 -20.05 -9.66 -3.36
C ASP A 183 -19.48 -9.16 -4.71
N SER A 184 -18.82 -7.99 -4.69
CA SER A 184 -18.20 -7.36 -5.85
C SER A 184 -16.68 -7.28 -5.72
N GLY A 185 -15.99 -7.07 -6.84
CA GLY A 185 -14.54 -7.01 -6.93
C GLY A 185 -13.95 -8.12 -7.77
N LEU A 186 -12.63 -8.28 -7.73
CA LEU A 186 -11.93 -9.34 -8.43
C LEU A 186 -12.18 -10.68 -7.72
N ASP A 187 -12.45 -11.74 -8.50
CA ASP A 187 -12.51 -13.08 -7.93
C ASP A 187 -11.12 -13.52 -7.48
N GLY A 188 -11.05 -14.12 -6.30
CA GLY A 188 -9.78 -14.61 -5.76
C GLY A 188 -9.11 -15.71 -6.60
N GLU A 189 -9.86 -16.39 -7.46
CA GLU A 189 -9.31 -17.37 -8.42
C GLU A 189 -8.40 -16.71 -9.46
N ALA A 190 -8.55 -15.40 -9.70
CA ALA A 190 -7.66 -14.65 -10.59
C ALA A 190 -6.19 -14.70 -10.13
N PHE A 191 -5.94 -14.93 -8.84
CA PHE A 191 -4.59 -15.00 -8.26
C PHE A 191 -3.98 -16.40 -8.27
N GLU A 192 -4.62 -17.37 -8.92
CA GLU A 192 -4.06 -18.72 -9.07
C GLU A 192 -2.64 -18.66 -9.66
N GLY A 193 -1.72 -19.41 -9.06
CA GLY A 193 -0.30 -19.40 -9.42
C GLY A 193 0.57 -18.49 -8.57
N CYS A 194 -0.02 -17.54 -7.82
CA CYS A 194 0.69 -16.74 -6.82
C CYS A 194 0.79 -17.47 -5.47
N ASP A 195 1.94 -17.35 -4.80
CA ASP A 195 2.15 -17.89 -3.44
C ASP A 195 1.41 -17.05 -2.40
N CYS A 196 1.32 -15.74 -2.63
CA CYS A 196 0.48 -14.81 -1.87
C CYS A 196 0.11 -13.59 -2.71
N VAL A 197 -0.80 -12.76 -2.19
CA VAL A 197 -1.14 -11.44 -2.78
C VAL A 197 -0.94 -10.34 -1.75
N MET A 198 -0.16 -9.35 -2.11
CA MET A 198 0.02 -8.12 -1.35
C MET A 198 -0.89 -7.05 -1.94
N ALA A 199 -1.99 -6.76 -1.22
CA ALA A 199 -3.07 -5.93 -1.74
C ALA A 199 -3.20 -4.59 -1.00
N GLY A 200 -3.72 -3.56 -1.70
CA GLY A 200 -4.17 -2.29 -1.15
C GLY A 200 -5.62 -1.99 -1.54
N HIS A 201 -6.12 -0.78 -1.25
CA HIS A 201 -7.47 -0.28 -1.49
C HIS A 201 -8.41 -0.38 -0.29
N LEU A 202 -8.32 -1.42 0.51
CA LEU A 202 -9.16 -1.59 1.68
C LEU A 202 -8.44 -1.09 2.93
N HIS A 203 -8.95 -0.01 3.51
CA HIS A 203 -8.34 0.64 4.67
C HIS A 203 -8.46 -0.23 5.94
N LYS A 204 -9.40 -1.18 5.95
CA LYS A 204 -9.53 -2.15 7.02
C LYS A 204 -8.53 -3.29 6.82
N ARG A 205 -7.62 -3.46 7.77
CA ARG A 205 -6.71 -4.60 7.81
C ARG A 205 -7.48 -5.91 7.78
N GLN A 206 -7.16 -6.77 6.84
CA GLN A 206 -7.79 -8.07 6.71
C GLN A 206 -6.97 -9.06 5.87
N VAL A 207 -7.30 -10.33 6.03
CA VAL A 207 -6.73 -11.43 5.26
C VAL A 207 -7.86 -12.27 4.69
N LEU A 208 -7.82 -12.52 3.39
CA LEU A 208 -8.71 -13.46 2.73
C LEU A 208 -7.90 -14.68 2.28
N LYS A 209 -8.50 -15.85 2.32
CA LYS A 209 -7.89 -17.07 1.82
C LYS A 209 -8.68 -17.60 0.64
N ARG A 210 -7.97 -17.93 -0.44
CA ARG A 210 -8.54 -18.53 -1.65
C ARG A 210 -7.66 -19.71 -2.07
N GLY A 211 -8.18 -20.93 -1.86
CA GLY A 211 -7.34 -22.13 -1.98
C GLY A 211 -6.17 -22.05 -1.01
N ASP A 212 -4.96 -22.13 -1.53
CA ASP A 212 -3.72 -22.01 -0.76
C ASP A 212 -3.15 -20.57 -0.75
N THR A 213 -3.71 -19.66 -1.56
CA THR A 213 -3.25 -18.28 -1.66
C THR A 213 -3.89 -17.39 -0.59
N GLU A 214 -3.07 -16.67 0.18
CA GLU A 214 -3.52 -15.62 1.09
C GLU A 214 -3.43 -14.25 0.41
N ILE A 215 -4.51 -13.47 0.54
CA ILE A 215 -4.61 -12.08 0.06
C ILE A 215 -4.62 -11.18 1.28
N VAL A 216 -3.56 -10.38 1.43
CA VAL A 216 -3.33 -9.59 2.63
C VAL A 216 -3.47 -8.10 2.34
N TYR A 217 -4.39 -7.46 3.04
CA TYR A 217 -4.56 -6.01 3.08
C TYR A 217 -3.97 -5.51 4.41
N PRO A 218 -2.90 -4.71 4.41
CA PRO A 218 -2.34 -4.17 5.65
C PRO A 218 -3.23 -3.10 6.28
N GLY A 219 -4.15 -2.55 5.50
CA GLY A 219 -4.96 -1.38 5.83
C GLY A 219 -4.24 -0.07 5.53
N SER A 220 -4.91 1.05 5.82
CA SER A 220 -4.32 2.39 5.67
C SER A 220 -3.27 2.66 6.75
N LEU A 221 -2.28 3.51 6.44
CA LEU A 221 -1.23 3.90 7.39
C LEU A 221 -1.74 4.78 8.54
N ILE A 222 -2.77 5.56 8.28
CA ILE A 222 -3.46 6.41 9.24
C ILE A 222 -4.97 6.34 8.99
N GLN A 223 -5.76 6.66 9.99
CA GLN A 223 -7.21 6.75 9.85
C GLN A 223 -7.59 7.76 8.77
N GLN A 224 -8.31 7.33 7.74
CA GLN A 224 -8.72 8.17 6.61
C GLN A 224 -10.12 8.77 6.80
N THR A 225 -11.02 8.04 7.44
CA THR A 225 -12.42 8.42 7.62
C THR A 225 -12.93 8.08 9.02
N TYR A 226 -14.01 8.73 9.45
CA TYR A 226 -14.71 8.44 10.71
C TYR A 226 -15.22 6.99 10.82
N GLY A 227 -15.44 6.32 9.70
CA GLY A 227 -15.89 4.91 9.67
C GLY A 227 -14.77 3.89 9.92
N GLU A 228 -13.53 4.33 10.09
CA GLU A 228 -12.41 3.48 10.41
C GLU A 228 -12.12 3.48 11.90
N THR A 229 -11.52 2.40 12.41
CA THR A 229 -11.00 2.39 13.79
C THR A 229 -9.85 3.38 13.93
N VAL A 230 -9.64 3.91 15.13
CA VAL A 230 -8.47 4.78 15.41
C VAL A 230 -7.17 4.00 15.62
N SER A 231 -7.24 2.69 15.69
CA SER A 231 -6.14 1.78 15.92
C SER A 231 -6.02 0.76 14.80
N GLN A 232 -4.92 -0.02 14.80
CA GLN A 232 -4.60 -1.02 13.79
C GLN A 232 -4.22 -0.43 12.42
N HIS A 233 -3.71 0.80 12.40
CA HIS A 233 -3.08 1.41 11.24
C HIS A 233 -1.60 1.07 11.19
N GLY A 234 -1.07 0.83 10.00
CA GLY A 234 0.32 0.45 9.83
C GLY A 234 0.57 -0.37 8.57
N PHE A 235 1.39 -1.40 8.66
CA PHE A 235 1.82 -2.16 7.52
C PHE A 235 2.08 -3.64 7.85
N ALA A 236 2.33 -4.47 6.83
CA ALA A 236 2.74 -5.85 7.01
C ALA A 236 4.23 -6.03 6.73
N VAL A 237 4.88 -6.94 7.45
CA VAL A 237 6.27 -7.34 7.23
C VAL A 237 6.31 -8.84 6.96
N TRP A 238 6.84 -9.20 5.80
CA TRP A 238 6.88 -10.56 5.30
C TRP A 238 8.28 -11.16 5.38
N ASN A 239 8.33 -12.42 5.78
CA ASN A 239 9.50 -13.27 5.57
C ASN A 239 9.33 -14.00 4.23
N VAL A 240 10.25 -13.76 3.29
CA VAL A 240 10.14 -14.31 1.92
C VAL A 240 10.44 -15.81 1.88
N GLU A 241 11.16 -16.36 2.84
CA GLU A 241 11.51 -17.78 2.84
C GLU A 241 10.26 -18.67 2.94
N ASP A 242 9.38 -18.35 3.89
CA ASP A 242 8.16 -19.14 4.19
C ASP A 242 6.85 -18.40 3.90
N MET A 243 6.92 -17.16 3.41
CA MET A 243 5.79 -16.26 3.17
C MET A 243 4.94 -15.99 4.41
N SER A 244 5.51 -16.17 5.61
CA SER A 244 4.89 -15.71 6.84
C SER A 244 4.95 -14.18 6.95
N TYR A 245 4.00 -13.60 7.67
CA TYR A 245 3.97 -12.15 7.88
C TYR A 245 3.49 -11.79 9.28
N LYS A 246 3.80 -10.56 9.68
CA LYS A 246 3.25 -9.92 10.87
C LYS A 246 2.80 -8.50 10.52
N PHE A 247 1.75 -8.05 11.18
CA PHE A 247 1.36 -6.64 11.12
C PHE A 247 2.16 -5.83 12.14
N VAL A 248 2.52 -4.62 11.74
CA VAL A 248 3.22 -3.62 12.55
C VAL A 248 2.34 -2.40 12.62
N ASP A 249 1.91 -2.03 13.81
CA ASP A 249 1.11 -0.84 14.04
C ASP A 249 2.01 0.39 14.18
N ILE A 250 1.50 1.52 13.73
CA ILE A 250 2.10 2.84 13.89
C ILE A 250 1.20 3.64 14.83
N ASP A 251 1.69 3.89 16.02
CA ASP A 251 0.96 4.67 17.03
C ASP A 251 0.76 6.10 16.55
N SER A 252 -0.48 6.59 16.68
CA SER A 252 -0.86 7.94 16.30
C SER A 252 -1.52 8.68 17.47
N ASP A 253 -1.09 9.92 17.68
CA ASP A 253 -1.75 10.83 18.62
C ASP A 253 -2.94 11.55 17.96
N TYR A 254 -3.23 11.23 16.70
CA TYR A 254 -4.32 11.80 15.90
C TYR A 254 -5.42 10.77 15.70
N GLY A 255 -6.66 11.22 15.75
CA GLY A 255 -7.82 10.37 15.45
C GLY A 255 -9.03 11.21 15.04
N LEU A 256 -9.90 10.61 14.24
CA LEU A 256 -11.20 11.16 13.86
C LEU A 256 -12.26 10.48 14.71
N TYR A 257 -12.99 11.27 15.48
CA TYR A 257 -14.03 10.80 16.39
C TYR A 257 -15.34 11.47 16.08
N ASP A 258 -16.45 10.72 16.09
CA ASP A 258 -17.79 11.26 16.13
C ASP A 258 -18.17 11.48 17.60
N VAL A 259 -18.54 12.71 17.93
CA VAL A 259 -18.99 13.10 19.27
C VAL A 259 -20.43 13.56 19.18
N GLU A 260 -21.33 12.86 19.85
CA GLU A 260 -22.72 13.26 19.97
C GLU A 260 -22.86 14.21 21.18
N ILE A 261 -23.35 15.42 20.94
CA ILE A 261 -23.45 16.50 21.93
C ILE A 261 -24.93 16.82 22.15
N ASP A 262 -25.45 16.49 23.32
CA ASP A 262 -26.84 16.79 23.71
C ASP A 262 -27.01 18.22 24.18
N SER A 263 -25.97 18.84 24.70
CA SER A 263 -26.00 20.23 25.17
C SER A 263 -24.63 20.93 24.98
N VAL A 264 -24.67 22.29 24.97
CA VAL A 264 -23.43 23.10 24.86
C VAL A 264 -22.45 22.86 26.03
N ASN A 265 -22.98 22.43 27.18
CA ASN A 265 -22.13 22.14 28.36
C ASN A 265 -21.33 20.84 28.21
N ASP A 266 -21.74 19.93 27.33
CA ASP A 266 -21.08 18.64 27.12
C ASP A 266 -19.77 18.79 26.32
N VAL A 267 -19.59 19.93 25.61
CA VAL A 267 -18.39 20.21 24.81
C VAL A 267 -17.11 20.21 25.66
N ASP A 268 -17.16 20.68 26.90
CA ASP A 268 -15.99 20.74 27.77
C ASP A 268 -15.66 19.38 28.39
N GLU A 269 -16.68 18.57 28.69
CA GLU A 269 -16.49 17.18 29.19
C GLU A 269 -15.93 16.27 28.10
N ASP A 270 -16.37 16.43 26.87
CA ASP A 270 -15.89 15.62 25.73
C ASP A 270 -14.47 16.04 25.28
N LYS A 271 -14.10 17.31 25.42
CA LYS A 271 -12.70 17.73 25.23
C LYS A 271 -11.75 17.05 26.22
N GLU A 272 -12.14 16.94 27.50
CA GLU A 272 -11.32 16.22 28.50
C GLU A 272 -11.26 14.71 28.21
N ARG A 273 -12.31 14.11 27.67
CA ARG A 273 -12.30 12.73 27.20
C ARG A 273 -11.35 12.50 26.04
N LEU A 274 -11.37 13.40 25.04
CA LEU A 274 -10.54 13.31 23.83
C LEU A 274 -9.04 13.55 24.09
N ILE A 275 -8.69 14.28 25.17
CA ILE A 275 -7.29 14.52 25.57
C ILE A 275 -6.70 13.33 26.34
N ASN A 276 -7.52 12.41 26.85
CA ASN A 276 -7.09 11.27 27.66
C ASN A 276 -7.17 9.92 26.91
N PHE A 277 -7.29 9.94 25.59
CA PHE A 277 -7.16 8.81 24.70
C PHE A 277 -5.79 8.86 24.02
#